data_aa030287e2b1a0b229095c22ef016f4b
#
_entry.id   aa030287e2b1a0b229095c22ef016f4b
#
_cell.length_a   1.000
_cell.length_b   1.000
_cell.length_c   1.000
_cell.angle_alpha   90.00
_cell.angle_beta   90.00
_cell.angle_gamma   90.00
#
_symmetry.space_group_name_H-M   'P 1'
#
loop_
_entity.id
_entity.type
_entity.pdbx_description
1 polymer ?
#
loop_
_entity_poly.entity_id
_entity_poly.type
_entity_poly.pdbx_seq_one_letter_code
_entity_poly.pdbx_strand_id
1 'polypeptide(L)'
;MTKKMVCIILGGGKGTRLFPLTEFRSKPAVPLGGKFRLIDIPISNCINSGIKEIYLLTQFNSVSLHRHIRQTYTFDRFGGGFVEILAAQQTNEGELWYQGSADAVRKQLRYLEQPGIEHVMIVCGDQIYRMNYQEMLKTHIDSKADATIAALPVHREAASACGIMRIDDTGRVQGFLEKPKTDDEIAIVRTDPAWFDAQGIPSKGRECLASMGIYLFNRDVLVEILSKNNYQDFGKEVFPLSIRARRVQCHLFDGYWEDVGTIRSYYDANLAIASATPPFNFADEEAPIYSRARHLPSTRVEGATVSNSLISDGCVIDKGAVIENSVIGLRCHIGQNVTIRNSIIMGADLYDLDAQRTANVRAGRPSLGIGADSVLDGVIADKNCAIGRKVRIQSHPGLEANCDVNGVYVRDGIIVVPKDAVLPDGWSMT
;
A
#
# COMPACT_ATOMS: atom_id res chain seq x y z
N MET A 1 -20.74 -20.88 17.63
CA MET A 1 -19.63 -20.02 18.06
C MET A 1 -18.90 -19.57 16.79
N THR A 2 -18.78 -18.29 16.54
CA THR A 2 -17.97 -17.76 15.45
C THR A 2 -16.51 -18.11 15.75
N LYS A 3 -15.86 -18.83 14.84
CA LYS A 3 -14.45 -19.19 14.97
C LYS A 3 -13.61 -17.92 15.06
N LYS A 4 -12.83 -17.79 16.14
CA LYS A 4 -12.06 -16.57 16.37
C LYS A 4 -10.87 -16.51 15.43
N MET A 5 -10.86 -15.50 14.57
CA MET A 5 -9.78 -15.20 13.62
C MET A 5 -9.08 -13.91 14.03
N VAL A 6 -7.74 -13.93 14.05
CA VAL A 6 -6.90 -12.76 14.23
C VAL A 6 -6.18 -12.45 12.93
N CYS A 7 -5.82 -11.17 12.71
CA CYS A 7 -5.05 -10.76 11.55
C CYS A 7 -3.66 -10.23 11.96
N ILE A 8 -2.63 -10.66 11.25
CA ILE A 8 -1.29 -10.09 11.30
C ILE A 8 -1.06 -9.30 10.02
N ILE A 9 -0.75 -8.02 10.15
CA ILE A 9 -0.38 -7.18 9.02
C ILE A 9 1.14 -6.96 9.04
N LEU A 10 1.80 -7.33 7.96
CA LEU A 10 3.24 -7.19 7.79
C LEU A 10 3.56 -5.77 7.31
N GLY A 11 4.15 -4.94 8.18
CA GLY A 11 4.48 -3.55 7.91
C GLY A 11 5.97 -3.20 8.09
N GLY A 12 6.85 -4.20 8.16
CA GLY A 12 8.23 -4.05 8.60
C GLY A 12 9.31 -3.86 7.53
N GLY A 13 8.99 -3.92 6.25
CA GLY A 13 9.98 -3.82 5.17
C GLY A 13 10.66 -2.44 5.05
N LYS A 14 11.93 -2.39 4.61
CA LYS A 14 12.68 -1.13 4.38
C LYS A 14 12.05 -0.21 3.33
N GLY A 15 11.36 -0.78 2.32
CA GLY A 15 10.73 -0.01 1.25
C GLY A 15 11.71 0.77 0.37
N THR A 16 12.93 0.26 0.18
CA THR A 16 14.01 0.96 -0.56
C THR A 16 13.65 1.32 -1.99
N ARG A 17 12.81 0.50 -2.64
CA ARG A 17 12.32 0.76 -4.02
C ARG A 17 11.33 1.93 -4.12
N LEU A 18 10.79 2.40 -2.98
CA LEU A 18 9.93 3.58 -2.87
C LEU A 18 10.68 4.82 -2.35
N PHE A 19 12.01 4.77 -2.22
CA PHE A 19 12.80 5.96 -1.90
C PHE A 19 12.63 7.01 -3.02
N PRO A 20 12.45 8.32 -2.68
CA PRO A 20 12.58 8.95 -1.37
C PRO A 20 11.31 8.97 -0.49
N LEU A 21 10.17 8.46 -0.94
CA LEU A 21 8.91 8.50 -0.16
C LEU A 21 8.99 7.75 1.17
N THR A 22 9.94 6.82 1.31
CA THR A 22 10.19 6.03 2.52
C THR A 22 11.34 6.53 3.39
N GLU A 23 11.91 7.68 3.07
CA GLU A 23 13.03 8.26 3.83
C GLU A 23 12.65 8.52 5.30
N PHE A 24 11.46 9.11 5.55
CA PHE A 24 10.99 9.50 6.88
C PHE A 24 9.77 8.70 7.38
N ARG A 25 9.35 7.67 6.65
CA ARG A 25 8.20 6.82 6.98
C ARG A 25 8.34 5.41 6.42
N SER A 26 7.73 4.45 7.10
CA SER A 26 7.62 3.10 6.55
C SER A 26 6.70 3.07 5.31
N LYS A 27 6.88 2.07 4.43
CA LYS A 27 6.08 1.89 3.20
C LYS A 27 4.56 1.92 3.48
N PRO A 28 4.01 1.21 4.49
CA PRO A 28 2.57 1.25 4.79
C PRO A 28 2.04 2.62 5.19
N ALA A 29 2.92 3.55 5.62
CA ALA A 29 2.54 4.90 6.01
C ALA A 29 2.56 5.90 4.85
N VAL A 30 2.92 5.48 3.62
CA VAL A 30 2.92 6.36 2.44
C VAL A 30 1.47 6.77 2.12
N PRO A 31 1.21 8.07 1.85
CA PRO A 31 -0.12 8.57 1.48
C PRO A 31 -0.64 7.93 0.19
N LEU A 32 -1.96 7.72 0.11
CA LEU A 32 -2.66 7.16 -1.05
C LEU A 32 -3.95 7.95 -1.29
N GLY A 33 -4.29 8.22 -2.55
CA GLY A 33 -5.56 8.85 -2.92
C GLY A 33 -5.85 10.16 -2.17
N GLY A 34 -4.80 10.92 -1.87
CA GLY A 34 -4.84 12.23 -1.23
C GLY A 34 -4.92 12.21 0.31
N LYS A 35 -5.83 11.45 0.93
CA LYS A 35 -6.04 11.48 2.39
C LYS A 35 -5.79 10.17 3.13
N PHE A 36 -5.76 9.05 2.42
CA PHE A 36 -5.53 7.71 2.96
C PHE A 36 -4.03 7.41 3.12
N ARG A 37 -3.73 6.24 3.65
CA ARG A 37 -2.41 5.60 3.62
C ARG A 37 -2.55 4.16 3.14
N LEU A 38 -1.50 3.58 2.62
CA LEU A 38 -1.52 2.18 2.15
C LEU A 38 -2.05 1.22 3.22
N ILE A 39 -1.65 1.40 4.48
CA ILE A 39 -2.08 0.57 5.60
C ILE A 39 -3.59 0.63 5.87
N ASP A 40 -4.28 1.70 5.47
CA ASP A 40 -5.72 1.83 5.69
C ASP A 40 -6.51 0.77 4.90
N ILE A 41 -5.96 0.26 3.80
CA ILE A 41 -6.58 -0.78 2.96
C ILE A 41 -6.72 -2.11 3.72
N PRO A 42 -5.64 -2.79 4.13
CA PRO A 42 -5.77 -4.09 4.80
C PRO A 42 -6.47 -4.00 6.16
N ILE A 43 -6.31 -2.91 6.92
CA ILE A 43 -7.05 -2.73 8.17
C ILE A 43 -8.55 -2.60 7.90
N SER A 44 -8.95 -1.85 6.88
CA SER A 44 -10.36 -1.70 6.51
C SER A 44 -10.95 -3.03 6.02
N ASN A 45 -10.22 -3.80 5.21
CA ASN A 45 -10.65 -5.14 4.81
C ASN A 45 -10.86 -6.06 6.02
N CYS A 46 -9.99 -6.00 7.04
CA CYS A 46 -10.18 -6.72 8.31
C CYS A 46 -11.48 -6.30 9.00
N ILE A 47 -11.68 -5.00 9.21
CA ILE A 47 -12.85 -4.46 9.92
C ILE A 47 -14.14 -4.82 9.18
N ASN A 48 -14.19 -4.62 7.86
CA ASN A 48 -15.33 -4.95 7.01
C ASN A 48 -15.62 -6.46 6.98
N SER A 49 -14.60 -7.29 7.16
CA SER A 49 -14.73 -8.75 7.30
C SER A 49 -15.04 -9.21 8.75
N GLY A 50 -15.29 -8.29 9.68
CA GLY A 50 -15.57 -8.62 11.08
C GLY A 50 -14.35 -9.05 11.90
N ILE A 51 -13.12 -8.92 11.38
CA ILE A 51 -11.89 -9.22 12.10
C ILE A 51 -11.48 -7.96 12.87
N LYS A 52 -11.64 -8.00 14.18
CA LYS A 52 -11.38 -6.85 15.07
C LYS A 52 -10.09 -6.96 15.87
N GLU A 53 -9.43 -8.12 15.87
CA GLU A 53 -8.16 -8.33 16.55
C GLU A 53 -7.04 -8.33 15.50
N ILE A 54 -6.31 -7.23 15.44
CA ILE A 54 -5.34 -6.94 14.38
C ILE A 54 -3.99 -6.62 15.01
N TYR A 55 -2.97 -7.39 14.68
CA TYR A 55 -1.58 -7.12 15.03
C TYR A 55 -0.84 -6.53 13.83
N LEU A 56 -0.18 -5.40 14.02
CA LEU A 56 0.64 -4.75 13.00
C LEU A 56 2.12 -4.90 13.35
N LEU A 57 2.85 -5.69 12.57
CA LEU A 57 4.28 -5.90 12.75
C LEU A 57 5.06 -4.78 12.08
N THR A 58 5.90 -4.07 12.84
CA THR A 58 6.65 -2.91 12.35
C THR A 58 8.14 -2.97 12.71
N GLN A 59 8.97 -2.34 11.90
CA GLN A 59 10.42 -2.33 12.11
C GLN A 59 11.08 -1.01 11.68
N PHE A 60 11.03 -0.65 10.38
CA PHE A 60 11.71 0.54 9.85
C PHE A 60 10.80 1.77 9.84
N ASN A 61 11.36 2.94 10.20
CA ASN A 61 10.73 4.27 10.11
C ASN A 61 9.26 4.30 10.56
N SER A 62 8.95 3.57 11.66
CA SER A 62 7.59 3.24 12.05
C SER A 62 6.84 4.35 12.82
N VAL A 63 7.51 5.40 13.30
CA VAL A 63 6.91 6.44 14.15
C VAL A 63 5.69 7.08 13.50
N SER A 64 5.78 7.43 12.20
CA SER A 64 4.66 8.01 11.45
C SER A 64 3.48 7.04 11.32
N LEU A 65 3.77 5.74 11.15
CA LEU A 65 2.77 4.67 11.10
C LEU A 65 2.09 4.50 12.46
N HIS A 66 2.87 4.39 13.55
CA HIS A 66 2.34 4.25 14.91
C HIS A 66 1.40 5.40 15.28
N ARG A 67 1.80 6.64 14.95
CA ARG A 67 0.95 7.82 15.19
C ARG A 67 -0.36 7.74 14.41
N HIS A 68 -0.31 7.31 13.15
CA HIS A 68 -1.50 7.16 12.32
C HIS A 68 -2.45 6.12 12.90
N ILE A 69 -1.96 4.92 13.22
CA ILE A 69 -2.77 3.84 13.79
C ILE A 69 -3.47 4.29 15.08
N ARG A 70 -2.73 4.85 16.03
CA ARG A 70 -3.27 5.29 17.31
C ARG A 70 -4.32 6.41 17.21
N GLN A 71 -4.25 7.22 16.15
CA GLN A 71 -5.18 8.33 15.92
C GLN A 71 -6.36 7.96 15.01
N THR A 72 -6.33 6.78 14.40
CA THR A 72 -7.34 6.37 13.43
C THR A 72 -8.22 5.26 13.97
N TYR A 73 -7.61 4.21 14.51
CA TYR A 73 -8.32 2.97 14.83
C TYR A 73 -8.47 2.81 16.33
N THR A 74 -9.64 3.22 16.83
CA THR A 74 -10.07 3.02 18.22
C THR A 74 -11.37 2.25 18.21
N PHE A 75 -11.38 1.08 18.87
CA PHE A 75 -12.58 0.29 19.03
C PHE A 75 -13.31 0.71 20.32
N ASP A 76 -14.60 0.50 20.35
CA ASP A 76 -15.42 0.68 21.55
C ASP A 76 -14.95 -0.28 22.66
N ARG A 77 -14.89 0.24 23.89
CA ARG A 77 -14.39 -0.49 25.06
C ARG A 77 -15.21 -1.74 25.41
N PHE A 78 -16.47 -1.76 25.04
CA PHE A 78 -17.38 -2.85 25.33
C PHE A 78 -17.55 -3.82 24.16
N GLY A 79 -17.34 -3.34 22.93
CA GLY A 79 -17.46 -4.14 21.69
C GLY A 79 -16.27 -5.04 21.40
N GLY A 80 -15.16 -4.86 22.14
CA GLY A 80 -13.90 -5.60 21.92
C GLY A 80 -13.21 -5.23 20.61
N GLY A 81 -11.96 -5.69 20.46
CA GLY A 81 -11.11 -5.45 19.30
C GLY A 81 -9.98 -4.46 19.57
N PHE A 82 -8.95 -4.55 18.74
CA PHE A 82 -7.77 -3.68 18.81
C PHE A 82 -7.01 -3.67 17.48
N VAL A 83 -6.23 -2.61 17.25
CA VAL A 83 -5.09 -2.61 16.34
C VAL A 83 -3.85 -2.39 17.18
N GLU A 84 -3.14 -3.47 17.47
CA GLU A 84 -1.95 -3.46 18.32
C GLU A 84 -0.68 -3.49 17.48
N ILE A 85 0.28 -2.65 17.85
CA ILE A 85 1.55 -2.53 17.15
C ILE A 85 2.58 -3.41 17.85
N LEU A 86 3.08 -4.40 17.11
CA LEU A 86 4.18 -5.26 17.54
C LEU A 86 5.46 -4.82 16.81
N ALA A 87 6.22 -3.94 17.44
CA ALA A 87 7.51 -3.51 16.91
C ALA A 87 8.57 -4.61 17.13
N ALA A 88 9.57 -4.66 16.24
CA ALA A 88 10.75 -5.46 16.49
C ALA A 88 11.41 -5.00 17.81
N GLN A 89 11.70 -5.94 18.69
CA GLN A 89 12.21 -5.68 20.03
C GLN A 89 13.56 -6.36 20.21
N GLN A 90 14.44 -5.73 20.99
CA GLN A 90 15.57 -6.40 21.61
C GLN A 90 15.04 -7.29 22.74
N THR A 91 15.42 -8.55 22.75
CA THR A 91 15.07 -9.50 23.79
C THR A 91 16.33 -10.13 24.34
N ASN A 92 16.23 -10.86 25.46
CA ASN A 92 17.36 -11.61 26.02
C ASN A 92 17.92 -12.69 25.06
N GLU A 93 17.18 -13.02 24.00
CA GLU A 93 17.56 -14.00 22.97
C GLU A 93 18.35 -13.37 21.80
N GLY A 94 18.52 -12.05 21.77
CA GLY A 94 19.31 -11.31 20.77
C GLY A 94 18.72 -10.02 20.27
N GLU A 95 19.53 -9.24 19.55
CA GLU A 95 19.21 -7.90 19.01
C GLU A 95 18.74 -7.96 17.53
N LEU A 96 18.28 -9.09 17.04
CA LEU A 96 18.06 -9.29 15.62
C LEU A 96 16.73 -8.69 15.17
N TRP A 97 16.82 -7.79 14.19
CA TRP A 97 15.70 -7.34 13.38
C TRP A 97 15.00 -8.51 12.68
N TYR A 98 13.73 -8.34 12.28
CA TYR A 98 13.04 -9.34 11.46
C TYR A 98 13.82 -9.59 10.17
N GLN A 99 14.14 -10.86 9.92
CA GLN A 99 14.92 -11.27 8.74
C GLN A 99 14.05 -11.54 7.52
N GLY A 100 12.73 -11.57 7.70
CA GLY A 100 11.76 -11.80 6.64
C GLY A 100 10.34 -11.88 7.18
N SER A 101 9.41 -12.20 6.32
CA SER A 101 7.98 -12.23 6.63
C SER A 101 7.61 -13.33 7.65
N ALA A 102 8.16 -14.53 7.50
CA ALA A 102 7.92 -15.64 8.42
C ALA A 102 8.65 -15.47 9.76
N ASP A 103 9.88 -14.94 9.74
CA ASP A 103 10.63 -14.63 10.97
C ASP A 103 9.93 -13.57 11.81
N ALA A 104 9.30 -12.56 11.16
CA ALA A 104 8.53 -11.55 11.87
C ALA A 104 7.36 -12.15 12.65
N VAL A 105 6.63 -13.08 12.03
CA VAL A 105 5.51 -13.79 12.68
C VAL A 105 6.02 -14.73 13.75
N ARG A 106 7.10 -15.49 13.49
CA ARG A 106 7.70 -16.42 14.45
C ARG A 106 8.09 -15.73 15.75
N LYS A 107 8.69 -14.56 15.69
CA LYS A 107 9.06 -13.78 16.89
C LYS A 107 7.89 -13.27 17.70
N GLN A 108 6.68 -13.37 17.16
CA GLN A 108 5.44 -12.91 17.80
C GLN A 108 4.46 -14.04 18.09
N LEU A 109 4.87 -15.32 17.99
CA LEU A 109 4.00 -16.50 18.20
C LEU A 109 3.25 -16.48 19.53
N ARG A 110 3.87 -15.97 20.61
CA ARG A 110 3.23 -15.83 21.94
C ARG A 110 1.88 -15.11 21.91
N TYR A 111 1.66 -14.19 20.97
CA TYR A 111 0.40 -13.48 20.81
C TYR A 111 -0.66 -14.32 20.09
N LEU A 112 -0.25 -15.34 19.35
CA LEU A 112 -1.12 -16.27 18.64
C LEU A 112 -1.50 -17.50 19.45
N GLU A 113 -0.74 -17.80 20.51
CA GLU A 113 -0.98 -18.95 21.40
C GLU A 113 -2.05 -18.66 22.45
N GLN A 114 -2.71 -17.49 22.39
CA GLN A 114 -3.78 -17.14 23.30
C GLN A 114 -5.00 -18.06 23.10
N PRO A 115 -5.72 -18.42 24.19
CA PRO A 115 -6.91 -19.25 24.11
C PRO A 115 -8.00 -18.64 23.22
N GLY A 116 -8.66 -19.49 22.41
CA GLY A 116 -9.79 -19.10 21.58
C GLY A 116 -9.43 -18.68 20.17
N ILE A 117 -8.17 -18.45 19.82
CA ILE A 117 -7.74 -18.21 18.42
C ILE A 117 -7.74 -19.56 17.68
N GLU A 118 -8.48 -19.65 16.58
CA GLU A 118 -8.53 -20.84 15.73
C GLU A 118 -7.81 -20.62 14.39
N HIS A 119 -7.89 -19.40 13.85
CA HIS A 119 -7.32 -19.05 12.55
C HIS A 119 -6.49 -17.77 12.62
N VAL A 120 -5.43 -17.73 11.81
CA VAL A 120 -4.54 -16.58 11.68
C VAL A 120 -4.49 -16.14 10.22
N MET A 121 -4.98 -14.93 9.97
CA MET A 121 -4.82 -14.24 8.68
C MET A 121 -3.50 -13.48 8.68
N ILE A 122 -2.73 -13.58 7.60
CA ILE A 122 -1.48 -12.83 7.41
C ILE A 122 -1.60 -12.06 6.10
N VAL A 123 -1.43 -10.73 6.16
CA VAL A 123 -1.56 -9.84 5.00
C VAL A 123 -0.41 -8.84 4.93
N CYS A 124 -0.12 -8.31 3.74
CA CYS A 124 0.84 -7.23 3.55
C CYS A 124 0.20 -5.86 3.80
N GLY A 125 0.98 -4.93 4.36
CA GLY A 125 0.52 -3.57 4.71
C GLY A 125 0.66 -2.54 3.58
N ASP A 126 0.94 -2.96 2.35
CA ASP A 126 1.42 -2.09 1.26
C ASP A 126 0.75 -2.39 -0.10
N GLN A 127 -0.40 -3.05 -0.07
CA GLN A 127 -1.15 -3.46 -1.26
C GLN A 127 -2.51 -2.73 -1.33
N ILE A 128 -3.01 -2.54 -2.55
CA ILE A 128 -4.31 -1.93 -2.83
C ILE A 128 -5.24 -3.02 -3.37
N TYR A 129 -6.28 -3.35 -2.62
CA TYR A 129 -7.31 -4.33 -2.99
C TYR A 129 -8.50 -4.23 -2.05
N ARG A 130 -9.65 -4.78 -2.45
CA ARG A 130 -10.80 -4.96 -1.56
C ARG A 130 -11.18 -6.43 -1.56
N MET A 131 -11.18 -7.04 -0.38
CA MET A 131 -11.47 -8.47 -0.22
C MET A 131 -12.27 -8.70 1.05
N ASN A 132 -13.30 -9.54 0.94
CA ASN A 132 -14.01 -10.08 2.10
C ASN A 132 -13.28 -11.34 2.58
N TYR A 133 -12.59 -11.24 3.70
CA TYR A 133 -11.82 -12.37 4.26
C TYR A 133 -12.71 -13.50 4.81
N GLN A 134 -14.02 -13.29 4.99
CA GLN A 134 -14.93 -14.38 5.36
C GLN A 134 -15.13 -15.37 4.19
N GLU A 135 -15.04 -14.92 2.95
CA GLU A 135 -15.08 -15.79 1.78
C GLU A 135 -13.83 -16.68 1.72
N MET A 136 -12.67 -16.11 2.02
CA MET A 136 -11.44 -16.90 2.14
C MET A 136 -11.49 -17.89 3.30
N LEU A 137 -12.06 -17.51 4.44
CA LEU A 137 -12.29 -18.43 5.57
C LEU A 137 -13.24 -19.57 5.19
N LYS A 138 -14.30 -19.28 4.44
CA LYS A 138 -15.20 -20.31 3.93
C LYS A 138 -14.46 -21.30 3.03
N THR A 139 -13.68 -20.82 2.05
CA THR A 139 -12.82 -21.68 1.20
C THR A 139 -11.91 -22.57 2.05
N HIS A 140 -11.28 -22.00 3.07
CA HIS A 140 -10.37 -22.70 3.97
C HIS A 140 -11.08 -23.85 4.74
N ILE A 141 -12.25 -23.56 5.29
CA ILE A 141 -13.03 -24.55 6.06
C ILE A 141 -13.58 -25.64 5.15
N ASP A 142 -14.21 -25.27 4.04
CA ASP A 142 -14.88 -26.20 3.12
C ASP A 142 -13.87 -27.18 2.51
N SER A 143 -12.66 -26.70 2.20
CA SER A 143 -11.57 -27.53 1.69
C SER A 143 -10.83 -28.30 2.79
N LYS A 144 -11.13 -28.09 4.08
CA LYS A 144 -10.38 -28.63 5.22
C LYS A 144 -8.87 -28.36 5.11
N ALA A 145 -8.51 -27.15 4.68
CA ALA A 145 -7.13 -26.76 4.48
C ALA A 145 -6.38 -26.57 5.80
N ASP A 146 -5.08 -26.82 5.79
CA ASP A 146 -4.14 -26.41 6.83
C ASP A 146 -3.73 -24.95 6.66
N ALA A 147 -3.59 -24.54 5.39
CA ALA A 147 -3.33 -23.17 4.97
C ALA A 147 -4.08 -22.84 3.66
N THR A 148 -4.42 -21.59 3.47
CA THR A 148 -5.03 -21.09 2.24
C THR A 148 -4.24 -19.86 1.76
N ILE A 149 -4.00 -19.77 0.44
CA ILE A 149 -3.32 -18.65 -0.20
C ILE A 149 -4.32 -17.95 -1.12
N ALA A 150 -4.51 -16.65 -0.94
CA ALA A 150 -5.25 -15.86 -1.91
C ALA A 150 -4.41 -15.65 -3.17
N ALA A 151 -5.02 -15.87 -4.32
CA ALA A 151 -4.37 -15.78 -5.62
C ALA A 151 -5.26 -15.14 -6.66
N LEU A 152 -4.64 -14.46 -7.61
CA LEU A 152 -5.33 -13.90 -8.76
C LEU A 152 -4.74 -14.44 -10.06
N PRO A 153 -5.58 -14.61 -11.11
CA PRO A 153 -5.09 -14.94 -12.43
C PRO A 153 -4.30 -13.78 -13.01
N VAL A 154 -3.14 -14.06 -13.58
CA VAL A 154 -2.28 -13.06 -14.24
C VAL A 154 -1.82 -13.58 -15.61
N HIS A 155 -1.47 -12.64 -16.48
CA HIS A 155 -0.80 -12.96 -17.73
C HIS A 155 0.64 -13.43 -17.48
N ARG A 156 1.19 -14.16 -18.43
CA ARG A 156 2.56 -14.72 -18.36
C ARG A 156 3.62 -13.68 -18.06
N GLU A 157 3.48 -12.49 -18.66
CA GLU A 157 4.44 -11.39 -18.53
C GLU A 157 4.54 -10.87 -17.08
N ALA A 158 3.45 -10.95 -16.32
CA ALA A 158 3.41 -10.54 -14.92
C ALA A 158 3.96 -11.60 -13.96
N ALA A 159 4.12 -12.85 -14.40
CA ALA A 159 4.52 -13.97 -13.55
C ALA A 159 5.90 -13.77 -12.89
N SER A 160 6.84 -13.12 -13.60
CA SER A 160 8.20 -12.87 -13.09
C SER A 160 8.27 -11.93 -11.88
N ALA A 161 7.21 -11.18 -11.59
CA ALA A 161 7.13 -10.27 -10.46
C ALA A 161 6.54 -10.93 -9.19
N CYS A 162 5.86 -12.08 -9.32
CA CYS A 162 5.05 -12.71 -8.29
C CYS A 162 5.51 -14.13 -7.94
N GLY A 163 5.09 -14.63 -6.79
CA GLY A 163 5.11 -16.05 -6.51
C GLY A 163 3.97 -16.74 -7.28
N ILE A 164 4.27 -17.73 -8.09
CA ILE A 164 3.30 -18.44 -8.93
C ILE A 164 3.00 -19.81 -8.36
N MET A 165 1.71 -20.16 -8.31
CA MET A 165 1.24 -21.45 -7.81
C MET A 165 0.83 -22.38 -8.93
N ARG A 166 1.17 -23.68 -8.76
CA ARG A 166 0.56 -24.78 -9.52
C ARG A 166 -0.49 -25.45 -8.64
N ILE A 167 -1.67 -25.64 -9.18
CA ILE A 167 -2.81 -26.26 -8.51
C ILE A 167 -3.28 -27.52 -9.22
N ASP A 168 -4.05 -28.34 -8.52
CA ASP A 168 -4.87 -29.39 -9.13
C ASP A 168 -6.30 -28.89 -9.44
N ASP A 169 -7.13 -29.77 -10.02
CA ASP A 169 -8.51 -29.46 -10.42
C ASP A 169 -9.41 -29.01 -9.23
N THR A 170 -9.04 -29.37 -8.01
CA THR A 170 -9.76 -28.99 -6.78
C THR A 170 -9.28 -27.65 -6.21
N GLY A 171 -8.28 -27.03 -6.84
CA GLY A 171 -7.63 -25.81 -6.35
C GLY A 171 -6.63 -26.04 -5.22
N ARG A 172 -6.26 -27.30 -4.94
CA ARG A 172 -5.20 -27.60 -3.99
C ARG A 172 -3.84 -27.24 -4.59
N VAL A 173 -3.00 -26.55 -3.83
CA VAL A 173 -1.68 -26.14 -4.28
C VAL A 173 -0.73 -27.34 -4.28
N GLN A 174 -0.16 -27.64 -5.44
CA GLN A 174 0.78 -28.73 -5.71
C GLN A 174 2.22 -28.26 -5.88
N GLY A 175 2.42 -26.97 -6.11
CA GLY A 175 3.73 -26.36 -6.27
C GLY A 175 3.68 -24.85 -6.11
N PHE A 176 4.80 -24.28 -5.74
CA PHE A 176 4.97 -22.83 -5.58
C PHE A 176 6.35 -22.43 -6.06
N LEU A 177 6.43 -21.43 -6.93
CA LEU A 177 7.68 -20.91 -7.46
C LEU A 177 7.75 -19.40 -7.34
N GLU A 178 8.68 -18.92 -6.53
CA GLU A 178 8.85 -17.49 -6.27
C GLU A 178 9.59 -16.82 -7.41
N LYS A 179 8.91 -15.92 -8.12
CA LYS A 179 9.45 -15.06 -9.19
C LYS A 179 10.18 -15.87 -10.30
N PRO A 180 9.47 -16.72 -11.03
CA PRO A 180 10.05 -17.49 -12.13
C PRO A 180 10.65 -16.54 -13.17
N LYS A 181 11.85 -16.88 -13.68
CA LYS A 181 12.60 -16.01 -14.60
C LYS A 181 12.61 -16.49 -16.03
N THR A 182 12.37 -17.79 -16.24
CA THR A 182 12.43 -18.40 -17.56
C THR A 182 11.07 -18.93 -17.98
N ASP A 183 10.88 -19.08 -19.28
CA ASP A 183 9.67 -19.65 -19.84
C ASP A 183 9.44 -21.09 -19.39
N ASP A 184 10.50 -21.87 -19.22
CA ASP A 184 10.44 -23.25 -18.73
C ASP A 184 9.97 -23.29 -17.27
N GLU A 185 10.45 -22.38 -16.44
CA GLU A 185 9.99 -22.25 -15.05
C GLU A 185 8.51 -21.89 -14.97
N ILE A 186 8.04 -20.96 -15.83
CA ILE A 186 6.63 -20.56 -15.90
C ILE A 186 5.76 -21.72 -16.39
N ALA A 187 6.24 -22.50 -17.38
CA ALA A 187 5.51 -23.65 -17.91
C ALA A 187 5.22 -24.72 -16.83
N ILE A 188 6.12 -24.90 -15.84
CA ILE A 188 5.94 -25.85 -14.73
C ILE A 188 4.78 -25.44 -13.79
N VAL A 189 4.53 -24.16 -13.65
CA VAL A 189 3.52 -23.58 -12.70
C VAL A 189 2.31 -23.00 -13.43
N ARG A 190 2.17 -23.24 -14.72
CA ARG A 190 1.05 -22.79 -15.53
C ARG A 190 -0.26 -23.46 -15.06
N THR A 191 -1.35 -22.70 -15.08
CA THR A 191 -2.72 -23.16 -14.86
C THR A 191 -3.47 -23.13 -16.18
N ASP A 192 -4.26 -24.17 -16.47
CA ASP A 192 -5.12 -24.19 -17.67
C ASP A 192 -6.16 -23.05 -17.56
N PRO A 193 -6.25 -22.15 -18.55
CA PRO A 193 -7.28 -21.11 -18.58
C PRO A 193 -8.70 -21.63 -18.41
N ALA A 194 -9.02 -22.83 -18.91
CA ALA A 194 -10.33 -23.46 -18.74
C ALA A 194 -10.70 -23.69 -17.27
N TRP A 195 -9.73 -23.85 -16.38
CA TRP A 195 -9.98 -23.96 -14.95
C TRP A 195 -10.55 -22.66 -14.36
N PHE A 196 -10.04 -21.50 -14.77
CA PHE A 196 -10.57 -20.20 -14.34
C PHE A 196 -12.01 -20.02 -14.81
N ASP A 197 -12.29 -20.34 -16.07
CA ASP A 197 -13.63 -20.25 -16.66
C ASP A 197 -14.62 -21.16 -15.91
N ALA A 198 -14.18 -22.36 -15.51
CA ALA A 198 -14.98 -23.29 -14.72
C ALA A 198 -15.27 -22.78 -13.28
N GLN A 199 -14.42 -21.91 -12.73
CA GLN A 199 -14.64 -21.24 -11.45
C GLN A 199 -15.51 -19.96 -11.60
N GLY A 200 -16.00 -19.65 -12.79
CA GLY A 200 -16.80 -18.46 -13.07
C GLY A 200 -16.00 -17.17 -13.28
N ILE A 201 -14.68 -17.27 -13.42
CA ILE A 201 -13.78 -16.15 -13.66
C ILE A 201 -13.26 -16.20 -15.09
N PRO A 202 -13.65 -15.29 -15.98
CA PRO A 202 -13.17 -15.27 -17.35
C PRO A 202 -11.65 -15.24 -17.43
N SER A 203 -11.05 -16.21 -18.07
CA SER A 203 -9.59 -16.36 -18.16
C SER A 203 -8.93 -15.17 -18.86
N LYS A 204 -9.54 -14.63 -19.93
CA LYS A 204 -9.02 -13.48 -20.71
C LYS A 204 -7.55 -13.63 -21.11
N GLY A 205 -7.11 -14.86 -21.41
CA GLY A 205 -5.72 -15.18 -21.77
C GLY A 205 -4.74 -15.22 -20.58
N ARG A 206 -5.22 -15.08 -19.35
CA ARG A 206 -4.42 -15.29 -18.15
C ARG A 206 -4.18 -16.79 -17.95
N GLU A 207 -2.96 -17.16 -17.62
CA GLU A 207 -2.55 -18.58 -17.51
C GLU A 207 -1.68 -18.89 -16.29
N CYS A 208 -1.52 -17.93 -15.38
CA CYS A 208 -0.75 -18.09 -14.17
C CYS A 208 -1.58 -17.68 -12.95
N LEU A 209 -1.39 -18.35 -11.81
CA LEU A 209 -1.96 -17.97 -10.52
C LEU A 209 -0.91 -17.30 -9.65
N ALA A 210 -0.99 -15.99 -9.52
CA ALA A 210 -0.10 -15.21 -8.68
C ALA A 210 -0.58 -15.17 -7.23
N SER A 211 0.31 -15.48 -6.30
CA SER A 211 0.09 -15.28 -4.86
C SER A 211 -0.01 -13.80 -4.54
N MET A 212 -1.05 -13.42 -3.86
CA MET A 212 -1.25 -12.04 -3.39
C MET A 212 -0.46 -11.71 -2.11
N GLY A 213 0.26 -12.69 -1.51
CA GLY A 213 0.87 -12.48 -0.20
C GLY A 213 -0.14 -12.40 0.95
N ILE A 214 -1.32 -12.95 0.75
CA ILE A 214 -2.42 -13.02 1.71
C ILE A 214 -2.62 -14.49 2.07
N TYR A 215 -2.48 -14.81 3.34
CA TYR A 215 -2.46 -16.19 3.83
C TYR A 215 -3.42 -16.38 4.98
N LEU A 216 -4.09 -17.52 5.03
CA LEU A 216 -4.91 -17.96 6.16
C LEU A 216 -4.41 -19.32 6.63
N PHE A 217 -4.14 -19.45 7.92
CA PHE A 217 -3.68 -20.69 8.54
C PHE A 217 -4.60 -21.14 9.67
N ASN A 218 -4.71 -22.45 9.86
CA ASN A 218 -5.05 -22.96 11.17
C ASN A 218 -3.97 -22.56 12.17
N ARG A 219 -4.34 -21.97 13.31
CA ARG A 219 -3.41 -21.45 14.31
C ARG A 219 -2.35 -22.49 14.71
N ASP A 220 -2.77 -23.71 15.04
CA ASP A 220 -1.88 -24.77 15.51
C ASP A 220 -0.86 -25.19 14.45
N VAL A 221 -1.29 -25.22 13.19
CA VAL A 221 -0.40 -25.51 12.04
C VAL A 221 0.65 -24.42 11.86
N LEU A 222 0.26 -23.15 11.94
CA LEU A 222 1.18 -22.03 11.84
C LEU A 222 2.22 -22.05 12.96
N VAL A 223 1.77 -22.24 14.22
CA VAL A 223 2.65 -22.34 15.39
C VAL A 223 3.60 -23.52 15.23
N GLU A 224 3.11 -24.69 14.82
CA GLU A 224 3.95 -25.87 14.61
C GLU A 224 5.04 -25.62 13.55
N ILE A 225 4.68 -25.07 12.39
CA ILE A 225 5.63 -24.80 11.29
C ILE A 225 6.72 -23.81 11.74
N LEU A 226 6.33 -22.71 12.37
CA LEU A 226 7.27 -21.65 12.71
C LEU A 226 8.09 -21.92 13.96
N SER A 227 7.59 -22.71 14.91
CA SER A 227 8.36 -23.08 16.11
C SER A 227 9.39 -24.16 15.85
N LYS A 228 9.14 -25.08 14.90
CA LYS A 228 10.03 -26.18 14.56
C LYS A 228 11.10 -25.81 13.53
N ASN A 229 10.95 -24.69 12.82
CA ASN A 229 11.80 -24.30 11.69
C ASN A 229 12.20 -22.81 11.77
N ASN A 230 13.42 -22.51 11.34
CA ASN A 230 13.92 -21.14 11.28
C ASN A 230 13.64 -20.45 9.95
N TYR A 231 12.46 -20.68 9.36
CA TYR A 231 12.06 -20.05 8.10
C TYR A 231 12.02 -18.53 8.24
N GLN A 232 12.50 -17.85 7.20
CA GLN A 232 12.53 -16.40 7.13
C GLN A 232 11.39 -15.84 6.30
N ASP A 233 10.98 -16.53 5.22
CA ASP A 233 10.01 -16.02 4.26
C ASP A 233 8.92 -17.04 3.93
N PHE A 234 7.66 -16.56 3.85
CA PHE A 234 6.52 -17.43 3.53
C PHE A 234 6.59 -17.97 2.11
N GLY A 235 6.86 -17.12 1.12
CA GLY A 235 6.86 -17.49 -0.29
C GLY A 235 8.07 -18.36 -0.67
N LYS A 236 9.25 -18.08 -0.11
CA LYS A 236 10.49 -18.78 -0.47
C LYS A 236 10.72 -20.08 0.29
N GLU A 237 10.22 -20.16 1.52
CA GLU A 237 10.57 -21.28 2.41
C GLU A 237 9.33 -22.00 2.95
N VAL A 238 8.39 -21.28 3.57
CA VAL A 238 7.26 -21.93 4.24
C VAL A 238 6.40 -22.71 3.26
N PHE A 239 5.91 -22.09 2.18
CA PHE A 239 5.03 -22.77 1.24
C PHE A 239 5.73 -23.83 0.39
N PRO A 240 6.88 -23.60 -0.25
CA PRO A 240 7.57 -24.62 -1.04
C PRO A 240 7.86 -25.91 -0.25
N LEU A 241 8.15 -25.78 1.05
CA LEU A 241 8.46 -26.93 1.90
C LEU A 241 7.22 -27.55 2.54
N SER A 242 6.19 -26.75 2.86
CA SER A 242 4.98 -27.23 3.53
C SER A 242 3.96 -27.89 2.61
N ILE A 243 3.90 -27.53 1.34
CA ILE A 243 2.91 -28.02 0.37
C ILE A 243 2.88 -29.58 0.29
N ARG A 244 4.02 -30.23 0.46
CA ARG A 244 4.12 -31.70 0.40
C ARG A 244 3.53 -32.39 1.62
N ALA A 245 3.59 -31.76 2.80
CA ALA A 245 3.19 -32.35 4.08
C ALA A 245 1.83 -31.84 4.57
N ARG A 246 1.31 -30.77 3.99
CA ARG A 246 0.12 -30.05 4.43
C ARG A 246 -0.87 -29.86 3.30
N ARG A 247 -2.15 -29.70 3.65
CA ARG A 247 -3.18 -29.33 2.67
C ARG A 247 -3.21 -27.84 2.50
N VAL A 248 -2.62 -27.34 1.41
CA VAL A 248 -2.64 -25.92 1.03
C VAL A 248 -3.66 -25.71 -0.07
N GLN A 249 -4.59 -24.78 0.12
CA GLN A 249 -5.69 -24.48 -0.82
C GLN A 249 -5.50 -23.10 -1.44
N CYS A 250 -5.85 -22.96 -2.71
CA CYS A 250 -5.97 -21.67 -3.38
C CYS A 250 -7.36 -21.07 -3.08
N HIS A 251 -7.40 -19.78 -2.69
CA HIS A 251 -8.60 -18.97 -2.73
C HIS A 251 -8.48 -18.02 -3.93
N LEU A 252 -9.35 -18.23 -4.92
CA LEU A 252 -9.30 -17.47 -6.16
C LEU A 252 -9.96 -16.11 -5.98
N PHE A 253 -9.25 -15.05 -6.35
CA PHE A 253 -9.68 -13.66 -6.31
C PHE A 253 -9.66 -13.06 -7.73
N ASP A 254 -10.69 -12.31 -8.11
CA ASP A 254 -10.79 -11.62 -9.42
C ASP A 254 -11.20 -10.14 -9.26
N GLY A 255 -10.61 -9.46 -8.29
CA GLY A 255 -10.76 -8.02 -8.09
C GLY A 255 -9.50 -7.26 -8.48
N TYR A 256 -9.56 -5.94 -8.37
CA TYR A 256 -8.36 -5.12 -8.48
C TYR A 256 -7.39 -5.42 -7.36
N TRP A 257 -6.15 -5.67 -7.72
CA TRP A 257 -5.03 -5.85 -6.79
C TRP A 257 -3.77 -5.23 -7.36
N GLU A 258 -3.06 -4.45 -6.54
CA GLU A 258 -1.80 -3.80 -6.90
C GLU A 258 -0.81 -3.90 -5.74
N ASP A 259 0.39 -4.45 -6.00
CA ASP A 259 1.53 -4.34 -5.09
C ASP A 259 2.27 -3.03 -5.37
N VAL A 260 2.09 -2.05 -4.50
CA VAL A 260 2.75 -0.75 -4.62
C VAL A 260 4.22 -0.86 -4.24
N GLY A 261 5.01 -1.50 -5.09
CA GLY A 261 6.40 -1.87 -4.83
C GLY A 261 7.46 -0.87 -5.26
N THR A 262 7.16 0.02 -6.21
CA THR A 262 8.10 0.97 -6.84
C THR A 262 7.49 2.37 -6.94
N ILE A 263 8.31 3.38 -7.24
CA ILE A 263 7.81 4.75 -7.51
C ILE A 263 6.84 4.74 -8.69
N ARG A 264 7.13 3.96 -9.74
CA ARG A 264 6.24 3.83 -10.91
C ARG A 264 4.89 3.24 -10.52
N SER A 265 4.85 2.09 -9.85
CA SER A 265 3.58 1.46 -9.46
C SER A 265 2.77 2.34 -8.48
N TYR A 266 3.45 3.06 -7.58
CA TYR A 266 2.80 4.05 -6.70
C TYR A 266 2.16 5.20 -7.49
N TYR A 267 2.89 5.74 -8.46
CA TYR A 267 2.42 6.84 -9.31
C TYR A 267 1.23 6.41 -10.15
N ASP A 268 1.37 5.30 -10.88
CA ASP A 268 0.33 4.78 -11.77
C ASP A 268 -0.96 4.42 -11.00
N ALA A 269 -0.83 3.77 -9.83
CA ALA A 269 -1.98 3.44 -8.99
C ALA A 269 -2.73 4.68 -8.50
N ASN A 270 -2.03 5.75 -8.06
CA ASN A 270 -2.70 6.99 -7.62
C ASN A 270 -3.42 7.69 -8.78
N LEU A 271 -2.83 7.77 -9.97
CA LEU A 271 -3.48 8.38 -11.13
C LEU A 271 -4.67 7.53 -11.63
N ALA A 272 -4.53 6.20 -11.61
CA ALA A 272 -5.64 5.30 -11.94
C ALA A 272 -6.84 5.50 -11.00
N ILE A 273 -6.59 5.70 -9.71
CA ILE A 273 -7.64 6.00 -8.71
C ILE A 273 -8.29 7.36 -8.96
N ALA A 274 -7.58 8.33 -9.54
CA ALA A 274 -8.12 9.66 -9.87
C ALA A 274 -8.87 9.69 -11.19
N SER A 275 -8.85 8.62 -11.98
CA SER A 275 -9.52 8.54 -13.29
C SER A 275 -11.04 8.55 -13.18
N ALA A 276 -11.72 8.79 -14.29
CA ALA A 276 -13.19 8.78 -14.37
C ALA A 276 -13.81 7.40 -14.04
N THR A 277 -13.07 6.32 -14.31
CA THR A 277 -13.47 4.94 -13.99
C THR A 277 -12.36 4.28 -13.16
N PRO A 278 -12.25 4.60 -11.86
CA PRO A 278 -11.17 4.11 -11.03
C PRO A 278 -11.28 2.59 -10.84
N PRO A 279 -10.18 1.85 -10.99
CA PRO A 279 -10.18 0.40 -10.75
C PRO A 279 -10.37 0.06 -9.27
N PHE A 280 -10.07 1.00 -8.38
CA PHE A 280 -10.31 0.93 -6.95
C PHE A 280 -11.07 2.18 -6.49
N ASN A 281 -12.32 1.99 -6.04
CA ASN A 281 -13.18 3.07 -5.59
C ASN A 281 -13.18 3.17 -4.06
N PHE A 282 -12.83 4.33 -3.50
CA PHE A 282 -12.92 4.58 -2.05
C PHE A 282 -14.36 4.76 -1.55
N ALA A 283 -15.28 5.17 -2.43
CA ALA A 283 -16.69 5.44 -2.11
C ALA A 283 -17.55 4.17 -2.24
N ASP A 284 -17.21 3.14 -1.48
CA ASP A 284 -17.98 1.89 -1.40
C ASP A 284 -18.67 1.88 -0.03
N GLU A 285 -19.99 1.88 -0.02
CA GLU A 285 -20.79 1.95 1.21
C GLU A 285 -20.80 0.65 1.98
N GLU A 286 -20.68 -0.49 1.29
CA GLU A 286 -20.69 -1.82 1.92
C GLU A 286 -19.32 -2.18 2.52
N ALA A 287 -18.24 -1.68 1.92
CA ALA A 287 -16.87 -1.95 2.35
C ALA A 287 -16.00 -0.67 2.32
N PRO A 288 -16.31 0.34 3.14
CA PRO A 288 -15.60 1.62 3.15
C PRO A 288 -14.14 1.46 3.60
N ILE A 289 -13.29 2.34 3.09
CA ILE A 289 -11.90 2.45 3.57
C ILE A 289 -11.85 3.47 4.71
N TYR A 290 -11.62 2.98 5.91
CA TYR A 290 -11.49 3.81 7.11
C TYR A 290 -10.12 4.49 7.15
N SER A 291 -10.11 5.76 7.49
CA SER A 291 -8.88 6.53 7.70
C SER A 291 -9.09 7.58 8.78
N ARG A 292 -8.02 8.29 9.12
CA ARG A 292 -8.06 9.31 10.18
C ARG A 292 -9.05 10.42 9.84
N ALA A 293 -10.05 10.63 10.70
CA ALA A 293 -10.88 11.82 10.70
C ALA A 293 -10.05 13.03 11.17
N ARG A 294 -9.89 14.05 10.33
CA ARG A 294 -9.02 15.21 10.62
C ARG A 294 -9.79 16.49 10.92
N HIS A 295 -11.12 16.48 10.80
CA HIS A 295 -11.98 17.65 11.04
C HIS A 295 -11.48 18.91 10.32
N LEU A 296 -11.10 18.76 9.04
CA LEU A 296 -10.63 19.86 8.21
C LEU A 296 -11.80 20.61 7.59
N PRO A 297 -11.64 21.92 7.28
CA PRO A 297 -12.65 22.64 6.53
C PRO A 297 -12.76 22.10 5.10
N SER A 298 -13.88 22.37 4.45
CA SER A 298 -14.03 22.09 3.02
C SER A 298 -12.95 22.80 2.21
N THR A 299 -12.55 22.20 1.09
CA THR A 299 -11.64 22.82 0.13
C THR A 299 -12.29 24.05 -0.52
N ARG A 300 -11.57 25.16 -0.55
CA ARG A 300 -11.98 26.38 -1.24
C ARG A 300 -11.36 26.43 -2.63
N VAL A 301 -12.20 26.60 -3.64
CA VAL A 301 -11.80 26.72 -5.05
C VAL A 301 -12.26 28.08 -5.56
N GLU A 302 -11.36 28.90 -6.10
CA GLU A 302 -11.65 30.24 -6.62
C GLU A 302 -11.27 30.31 -8.10
N GLY A 303 -12.25 30.16 -9.00
CA GLY A 303 -12.06 30.32 -10.44
C GLY A 303 -10.96 29.42 -11.03
N ALA A 304 -10.85 28.20 -10.57
CA ALA A 304 -9.92 27.18 -11.09
C ALA A 304 -10.65 26.18 -12.00
N THR A 305 -9.89 25.53 -12.87
CA THR A 305 -10.35 24.42 -13.73
C THR A 305 -9.81 23.10 -13.19
N VAL A 306 -10.72 22.14 -12.94
CA VAL A 306 -10.34 20.81 -12.42
C VAL A 306 -10.98 19.73 -13.27
N SER A 307 -10.18 18.74 -13.71
CA SER A 307 -10.66 17.57 -14.45
C SER A 307 -9.90 16.30 -14.04
N ASN A 308 -10.61 15.16 -14.00
CA ASN A 308 -10.06 13.83 -13.70
C ASN A 308 -9.12 13.82 -12.50
N SER A 309 -9.50 14.49 -11.40
CA SER A 309 -8.59 14.73 -10.28
C SER A 309 -9.28 14.50 -8.93
N LEU A 310 -8.51 14.05 -7.94
CA LEU A 310 -8.93 13.97 -6.55
C LEU A 310 -8.38 15.15 -5.78
N ILE A 311 -9.24 15.86 -5.04
CA ILE A 311 -8.86 16.97 -4.17
C ILE A 311 -9.32 16.66 -2.75
N SER A 312 -8.36 16.63 -1.81
CA SER A 312 -8.65 16.34 -0.40
C SER A 312 -9.08 17.58 0.39
N ASP A 313 -9.51 17.35 1.62
CA ASP A 313 -10.04 18.39 2.52
C ASP A 313 -8.99 19.46 2.90
N GLY A 314 -9.47 20.67 3.15
CA GLY A 314 -8.68 21.78 3.70
C GLY A 314 -7.73 22.44 2.70
N CYS A 315 -7.93 22.24 1.40
CA CYS A 315 -7.13 22.91 0.38
C CYS A 315 -7.65 24.32 0.08
N VAL A 316 -6.75 25.17 -0.43
CA VAL A 316 -7.06 26.47 -1.02
C VAL A 316 -6.50 26.48 -2.44
N ILE A 317 -7.37 26.70 -3.42
CA ILE A 317 -7.00 26.70 -4.84
C ILE A 317 -7.39 28.06 -5.40
N ASP A 318 -6.37 28.86 -5.77
CA ASP A 318 -6.54 30.21 -6.21
C ASP A 318 -6.94 30.31 -7.67
N LYS A 319 -7.34 31.52 -8.07
CA LYS A 319 -7.85 31.85 -9.41
C LYS A 319 -6.89 31.48 -10.53
N GLY A 320 -7.43 30.91 -11.60
CA GLY A 320 -6.69 30.56 -12.80
C GLY A 320 -5.87 29.28 -12.69
N ALA A 321 -5.92 28.58 -11.55
CA ALA A 321 -5.26 27.28 -11.41
C ALA A 321 -5.92 26.23 -12.33
N VAL A 322 -5.10 25.35 -12.93
CA VAL A 322 -5.51 24.25 -13.78
C VAL A 322 -4.98 22.95 -13.18
N ILE A 323 -5.87 22.02 -12.85
CA ILE A 323 -5.53 20.73 -12.25
C ILE A 323 -6.16 19.62 -13.10
N GLU A 324 -5.32 18.80 -13.72
CA GLU A 324 -5.74 17.72 -14.62
C GLU A 324 -5.06 16.41 -14.28
N ASN A 325 -5.82 15.31 -14.27
CA ASN A 325 -5.33 13.95 -14.03
C ASN A 325 -4.36 13.88 -12.83
N SER A 326 -4.79 14.40 -11.67
CA SER A 326 -3.89 14.63 -10.54
C SER A 326 -4.54 14.32 -9.20
N VAL A 327 -3.71 14.03 -8.19
CA VAL A 327 -4.14 13.81 -6.81
C VAL A 327 -3.61 14.92 -5.93
N ILE A 328 -4.50 15.68 -5.31
CA ILE A 328 -4.17 16.77 -4.39
C ILE A 328 -4.50 16.34 -2.96
N GLY A 329 -3.47 16.22 -2.13
CA GLY A 329 -3.56 15.84 -0.74
C GLY A 329 -4.03 16.97 0.17
N LEU A 330 -4.11 16.67 1.45
CA LEU A 330 -4.67 17.53 2.49
C LEU A 330 -3.92 18.86 2.65
N ARG A 331 -4.64 19.96 2.91
CA ARG A 331 -4.09 21.29 3.25
C ARG A 331 -3.17 21.88 2.19
N CYS A 332 -3.33 21.49 0.93
CA CYS A 332 -2.59 22.13 -0.15
C CYS A 332 -3.03 23.57 -0.35
N HIS A 333 -2.05 24.47 -0.49
CA HIS A 333 -2.28 25.80 -1.07
C HIS A 333 -1.71 25.79 -2.49
N ILE A 334 -2.58 26.03 -3.47
CA ILE A 334 -2.25 26.11 -4.90
C ILE A 334 -2.48 27.54 -5.35
N GLY A 335 -1.41 28.26 -5.66
CA GLY A 335 -1.42 29.66 -5.99
C GLY A 335 -2.05 29.98 -7.35
N GLN A 336 -2.14 31.27 -7.68
CA GLN A 336 -2.75 31.75 -8.91
C GLN A 336 -2.04 31.22 -10.15
N ASN A 337 -2.80 30.90 -11.19
CA ASN A 337 -2.32 30.43 -12.50
C ASN A 337 -1.37 29.22 -12.44
N VAL A 338 -1.41 28.43 -11.37
CA VAL A 338 -0.63 27.19 -11.26
C VAL A 338 -1.22 26.15 -12.18
N THR A 339 -0.37 25.43 -12.91
CA THR A 339 -0.76 24.28 -13.72
C THR A 339 -0.20 23.00 -13.10
N ILE A 340 -1.07 22.06 -12.78
CA ILE A 340 -0.71 20.73 -12.26
C ILE A 340 -1.32 19.69 -13.18
N ARG A 341 -0.48 18.84 -13.78
CA ARG A 341 -0.90 17.75 -14.66
C ARG A 341 -0.21 16.45 -14.28
N ASN A 342 -0.93 15.35 -14.43
CA ASN A 342 -0.36 14.01 -14.22
C ASN A 342 0.48 13.93 -12.93
N SER A 343 0.02 14.52 -11.83
CA SER A 343 0.88 14.76 -10.65
C SER A 343 0.20 14.35 -9.34
N ILE A 344 1.03 14.01 -8.37
CA ILE A 344 0.59 13.65 -7.02
C ILE A 344 1.19 14.65 -6.05
N ILE A 345 0.36 15.50 -5.46
CA ILE A 345 0.75 16.49 -4.46
C ILE A 345 0.24 16.02 -3.11
N MET A 346 1.12 15.53 -2.24
CA MET A 346 0.70 14.89 -0.96
C MET A 346 0.20 15.88 0.10
N GLY A 347 0.33 17.18 -0.15
CA GLY A 347 -0.17 18.23 0.74
C GLY A 347 0.71 18.48 1.96
N ALA A 348 0.09 18.98 3.03
CA ALA A 348 0.82 19.39 4.23
C ALA A 348 0.26 18.74 5.51
N ASP A 349 1.13 18.58 6.51
CA ASP A 349 0.75 18.08 7.83
C ASP A 349 0.11 19.18 8.69
N LEU A 350 0.48 20.45 8.46
CA LEU A 350 0.01 21.65 9.14
C LEU A 350 -0.26 22.76 8.12
N TYR A 351 -1.00 23.80 8.54
CA TYR A 351 -1.06 25.06 7.81
C TYR A 351 0.07 25.98 8.23
N ASP A 352 0.59 26.79 7.30
CA ASP A 352 1.40 27.95 7.68
C ASP A 352 0.53 28.95 8.45
N LEU A 353 1.00 29.37 9.60
CA LEU A 353 0.40 30.49 10.32
C LEU A 353 0.65 31.80 9.58
N ASP A 354 -0.24 32.80 9.72
CA ASP A 354 -0.09 34.09 9.04
C ASP A 354 1.22 34.80 9.39
N ALA A 355 1.65 34.68 10.66
CA ALA A 355 2.96 35.18 11.08
C ALA A 355 4.12 34.50 10.36
N GLN A 356 4.01 33.20 10.13
CA GLN A 356 5.04 32.42 9.42
C GLN A 356 5.07 32.75 7.92
N ARG A 357 3.90 32.89 7.29
CA ARG A 357 3.79 33.34 5.89
C ARG A 357 4.43 34.72 5.71
N THR A 358 4.11 35.67 6.63
CA THR A 358 4.70 37.01 6.61
C THR A 358 6.22 36.94 6.77
N ALA A 359 6.72 36.12 7.70
CA ALA A 359 8.14 35.95 7.90
C ALA A 359 8.84 35.32 6.66
N ASN A 360 8.22 34.33 6.04
CA ASN A 360 8.73 33.68 4.83
C ASN A 360 8.81 34.69 3.68
N VAL A 361 7.77 35.48 3.44
CA VAL A 361 7.77 36.55 2.41
C VAL A 361 8.90 37.53 2.65
N ARG A 362 9.09 38.01 3.88
CA ARG A 362 10.19 38.95 4.24
C ARG A 362 11.57 38.35 4.02
N ALA A 363 11.70 37.05 4.24
CA ALA A 363 12.95 36.30 4.07
C ALA A 363 13.18 35.84 2.63
N GLY A 364 12.29 36.14 1.67
CA GLY A 364 12.36 35.63 0.30
C GLY A 364 12.22 34.10 0.20
N ARG A 365 11.55 33.47 1.15
CA ARG A 365 11.32 32.02 1.16
C ARG A 365 9.89 31.70 0.73
N PRO A 366 9.69 30.62 -0.05
CA PRO A 366 8.34 30.15 -0.36
C PRO A 366 7.62 29.65 0.89
N SER A 367 6.31 29.80 0.90
CA SER A 367 5.41 29.22 1.91
C SER A 367 5.01 27.80 1.51
N LEU A 368 4.44 27.03 2.46
CA LEU A 368 3.92 25.69 2.18
C LEU A 368 2.89 25.72 1.05
N GLY A 369 3.04 24.80 0.10
CA GLY A 369 2.20 24.69 -1.09
C GLY A 369 2.95 25.04 -2.38
N ILE A 370 2.24 25.54 -3.38
CA ILE A 370 2.74 25.81 -4.71
C ILE A 370 2.49 27.29 -5.05
N GLY A 371 3.56 28.05 -5.26
CA GLY A 371 3.52 29.48 -5.58
C GLY A 371 2.99 29.76 -6.98
N ALA A 372 2.50 30.98 -7.18
CA ALA A 372 1.84 31.42 -8.40
C ALA A 372 2.67 31.21 -9.68
N ASP A 373 1.98 31.03 -10.80
CA ASP A 373 2.56 30.90 -12.16
C ASP A 373 3.48 29.66 -12.33
N SER A 374 3.41 28.67 -11.43
CA SER A 374 4.22 27.45 -11.48
C SER A 374 3.56 26.35 -12.30
N VAL A 375 4.39 25.48 -12.88
CA VAL A 375 3.96 24.34 -13.71
C VAL A 375 4.60 23.05 -13.18
N LEU A 376 3.77 22.08 -12.83
CA LEU A 376 4.16 20.74 -12.40
C LEU A 376 3.47 19.71 -13.31
N ASP A 377 4.25 18.87 -14.00
CA ASP A 377 3.72 17.83 -14.88
C ASP A 377 4.54 16.53 -14.72
N GLY A 378 3.87 15.43 -14.39
CA GLY A 378 4.52 14.15 -14.15
C GLY A 378 5.31 14.09 -12.84
N VAL A 379 4.83 14.73 -11.77
CA VAL A 379 5.57 14.96 -10.52
C VAL A 379 4.88 14.30 -9.32
N ILE A 380 5.67 13.74 -8.43
CA ILE A 380 5.26 13.45 -7.06
C ILE A 380 5.88 14.52 -6.16
N ALA A 381 5.08 15.39 -5.55
CA ALA A 381 5.52 16.29 -4.49
C ALA A 381 5.11 15.70 -3.13
N ASP A 382 6.08 15.31 -2.33
CA ASP A 382 5.83 14.73 -1.02
C ASP A 382 5.32 15.81 -0.03
N LYS A 383 5.08 15.45 1.20
CA LYS A 383 4.47 16.34 2.20
C LYS A 383 5.33 17.53 2.58
N ASN A 384 4.65 18.62 2.87
CA ASN A 384 5.24 19.86 3.40
C ASN A 384 6.21 20.55 2.43
N CYS A 385 6.07 20.32 1.11
CA CYS A 385 6.88 21.04 0.14
C CYS A 385 6.50 22.55 0.10
N ALA A 386 7.50 23.39 0.06
CA ALA A 386 7.38 24.82 -0.16
C ALA A 386 7.94 25.15 -1.55
N ILE A 387 7.07 25.19 -2.54
CA ILE A 387 7.41 25.42 -3.94
C ILE A 387 7.14 26.90 -4.26
N GLY A 388 8.17 27.61 -4.69
CA GLY A 388 8.13 29.03 -5.00
C GLY A 388 7.26 29.39 -6.20
N ARG A 389 7.32 30.65 -6.60
CA ARG A 389 6.61 31.20 -7.76
C ARG A 389 7.38 30.90 -9.04
N LYS A 390 6.67 30.70 -10.17
CA LYS A 390 7.26 30.47 -11.49
C LYS A 390 8.22 29.28 -11.54
N VAL A 391 7.99 28.29 -10.69
CA VAL A 391 8.74 27.02 -10.69
C VAL A 391 8.25 26.15 -11.84
N ARG A 392 9.17 25.49 -12.54
CA ARG A 392 8.85 24.57 -13.65
C ARG A 392 9.47 23.21 -13.38
N ILE A 393 8.62 22.21 -13.22
CA ILE A 393 9.00 20.81 -13.03
C ILE A 393 8.19 19.99 -14.02
N GLN A 394 8.86 19.49 -15.08
CA GLN A 394 8.19 18.74 -16.13
C GLN A 394 8.99 17.50 -16.50
N SER A 395 8.31 16.37 -16.60
CA SER A 395 8.89 15.16 -17.15
C SER A 395 9.05 15.32 -18.68
N HIS A 396 10.17 14.87 -19.23
CA HIS A 396 10.44 14.91 -20.66
C HIS A 396 11.13 13.61 -21.14
N PRO A 397 11.05 13.24 -22.43
CA PRO A 397 11.56 11.96 -22.95
C PRO A 397 13.07 11.73 -22.78
N GLY A 398 13.86 12.79 -22.56
CA GLY A 398 15.31 12.71 -22.34
C GLY A 398 15.70 12.60 -20.86
N LEU A 399 14.74 12.54 -19.94
CA LEU A 399 15.03 12.47 -18.52
C LEU A 399 15.62 11.10 -18.15
N GLU A 400 16.77 11.08 -17.50
CA GLU A 400 17.35 9.83 -17.00
C GLU A 400 16.40 9.16 -15.98
N ALA A 401 16.22 7.86 -16.12
CA ALA A 401 15.27 7.10 -15.29
C ALA A 401 15.58 7.13 -13.79
N ASN A 402 16.86 7.32 -13.42
CA ASN A 402 17.29 7.43 -12.03
C ASN A 402 18.45 8.43 -11.93
N CYS A 403 18.16 9.63 -11.44
CA CYS A 403 19.16 10.66 -11.16
C CYS A 403 18.72 11.57 -10.00
N ASP A 404 19.64 12.34 -9.48
CA ASP A 404 19.41 13.29 -8.39
C ASP A 404 19.85 14.68 -8.88
N VAL A 405 18.93 15.65 -8.88
CA VAL A 405 19.18 17.00 -9.39
C VAL A 405 18.75 18.03 -8.34
N ASN A 406 19.72 18.73 -7.76
CA ASN A 406 19.46 19.85 -6.82
C ASN A 406 18.44 19.52 -5.72
N GLY A 407 18.53 18.33 -5.12
CA GLY A 407 17.63 17.90 -4.04
C GLY A 407 16.27 17.37 -4.49
N VAL A 408 16.06 17.21 -5.79
CA VAL A 408 14.92 16.55 -6.40
C VAL A 408 15.41 15.21 -6.98
N TYR A 409 14.60 14.17 -6.86
CA TYR A 409 14.96 12.82 -7.30
C TYR A 409 14.19 12.43 -8.56
N VAL A 410 14.82 11.68 -9.45
CA VAL A 410 14.11 10.94 -10.49
C VAL A 410 14.23 9.46 -10.19
N ARG A 411 13.09 8.76 -10.13
CA ARG A 411 13.03 7.31 -9.89
C ARG A 411 12.01 6.68 -10.83
N ASP A 412 12.43 5.65 -11.52
CA ASP A 412 11.61 4.98 -12.54
C ASP A 412 11.08 5.97 -13.62
N GLY A 413 11.81 7.05 -13.90
CA GLY A 413 11.41 8.12 -14.81
C GLY A 413 10.33 9.07 -14.27
N ILE A 414 10.03 9.03 -12.97
CA ILE A 414 9.12 9.97 -12.28
C ILE A 414 9.93 10.94 -11.43
N ILE A 415 9.59 12.22 -11.53
CA ILE A 415 10.21 13.27 -10.73
C ILE A 415 9.59 13.27 -9.34
N VAL A 416 10.41 13.20 -8.30
CA VAL A 416 9.98 13.20 -6.91
C VAL A 416 10.61 14.36 -6.15
N VAL A 417 9.80 15.32 -5.74
CA VAL A 417 10.18 16.37 -4.81
C VAL A 417 10.04 15.80 -3.40
N PRO A 418 11.14 15.66 -2.63
CA PRO A 418 11.11 14.97 -1.35
C PRO A 418 10.38 15.78 -0.28
N LYS A 419 10.02 15.09 0.81
CA LYS A 419 9.35 15.70 1.96
C LYS A 419 10.15 16.88 2.52
N ASP A 420 9.44 17.94 2.93
CA ASP A 420 10.00 19.18 3.50
C ASP A 420 10.93 19.96 2.54
N ALA A 421 10.92 19.65 1.23
CA ALA A 421 11.72 20.35 0.24
C ALA A 421 11.29 21.81 0.07
N VAL A 422 12.27 22.69 -0.15
CA VAL A 422 12.08 24.10 -0.45
C VAL A 422 12.68 24.41 -1.82
N LEU A 423 11.82 24.72 -2.80
CA LEU A 423 12.24 25.12 -4.14
C LEU A 423 12.04 26.64 -4.29
N PRO A 424 13.10 27.44 -4.50
CA PRO A 424 12.99 28.89 -4.58
C PRO A 424 12.21 29.35 -5.83
N ASP A 425 11.82 30.63 -5.85
CA ASP A 425 11.18 31.25 -7.01
C ASP A 425 12.02 31.05 -8.28
N GLY A 426 11.36 30.69 -9.38
CA GLY A 426 12.01 30.47 -10.68
C GLY A 426 12.83 29.19 -10.80
N TRP A 427 12.83 28.30 -9.80
CA TRP A 427 13.52 27.02 -9.90
C TRP A 427 12.96 26.19 -11.07
N SER A 428 13.84 25.56 -11.85
CA SER A 428 13.44 24.82 -13.05
C SER A 428 14.18 23.49 -13.17
N MET A 429 13.44 22.48 -13.57
CA MET A 429 13.89 21.19 -14.06
C MET A 429 13.09 20.88 -15.32
N THR A 430 13.67 21.23 -16.46
CA THR A 430 13.06 21.05 -17.79
C THR A 430 14.03 20.31 -18.70
#